data_c1d32b5a433550146f2d7afea6040c17
#
_entry.id   c1d32b5a433550146f2d7afea6040c17
#
_cell.length_a   1.000
_cell.length_b   1.000
_cell.length_c   1.000
_cell.angle_alpha   90.00
_cell.angle_beta   90.00
_cell.angle_gamma   90.00
#
_symmetry.space_group_name_H-M   'P 1'
#
loop_
_entity.id
_entity.type
_entity.pdbx_description
1 polymer ?
#
loop_
_entity_poly.entity_id
_entity_poly.type
_entity_poly.pdbx_seq_one_letter_code
_entity_poly.pdbx_strand_id
1 'polypeptide(L)'
;KYSELENKVSTGKEDIILVDKMGVLRKLYSISDIAFVGGTLVNIGGHNLLEPLFYRKAVIFGKYTQNVMDIAKEILRRKIGFQVENVEEFVKAIETIENEKNSDEEINSFFEENRLIALNIVKKENLIMNNIKEEAKDLWKHFFHSEKSNYNIYMYKLLDYPEYIMYDNDVMKEKKSKWSEYFGNSNPIAVEIGTGSGNFMYELAERNPNKNFIGLELRFKRLVLAAQKCKKRNIKNVVFLRKRGEELEDFLADNEISEMYINFPDPWEGTEKNRIIQERLFKTLDKIMKKDGMLYFKTDHDMYYSDVLELVKTLDNYEVIYHTSDLHNSEKAENNIKTEFEQLFLHKHNKNINYIEIKKIV
;
A
#
# COMPACT_ATOMS: atom_id res chain seq x y z
N LYS A 1 28.13 17.74 -16.46
CA LYS A 1 27.43 16.75 -15.64
C LYS A 1 28.29 16.32 -14.47
N TYR A 2 27.68 15.95 -13.32
CA TYR A 2 28.42 15.53 -12.13
C TYR A 2 29.27 14.27 -12.40
N SER A 3 28.74 13.29 -13.13
CA SER A 3 29.46 12.06 -13.49
C SER A 3 30.75 12.31 -14.29
N GLU A 4 30.84 13.42 -15.01
CA GLU A 4 32.01 13.82 -15.78
C GLU A 4 33.08 14.51 -14.91
N LEU A 5 32.67 15.07 -13.76
CA LEU A 5 33.55 15.80 -12.83
C LEU A 5 34.20 14.87 -11.79
N GLU A 6 33.63 13.68 -11.51
CA GLU A 6 34.20 12.74 -10.51
C GLU A 6 35.64 12.32 -10.77
N ASN A 7 36.10 12.36 -12.01
CA ASN A 7 37.44 11.99 -12.44
C ASN A 7 38.27 13.17 -12.98
N LYS A 8 37.76 14.40 -12.86
CA LYS A 8 38.45 15.61 -13.32
C LYS A 8 38.49 16.63 -12.18
N VAL A 9 39.58 17.32 -12.04
CA VAL A 9 39.67 18.50 -11.17
C VAL A 9 38.70 19.54 -11.75
N SER A 10 37.66 19.94 -10.95
CA SER A 10 36.78 21.04 -11.32
C SER A 10 37.60 22.27 -11.66
N THR A 11 37.26 22.92 -12.77
CA THR A 11 37.97 24.16 -13.17
C THR A 11 37.51 25.37 -12.35
N GLY A 12 36.45 25.20 -11.53
CA GLY A 12 35.82 26.28 -10.75
C GLY A 12 35.10 27.35 -11.62
N LYS A 13 34.80 27.03 -12.87
CA LYS A 13 34.17 27.94 -13.84
C LYS A 13 32.74 27.53 -14.21
N GLU A 14 32.21 26.46 -13.59
CA GLU A 14 30.88 25.97 -13.89
C GLU A 14 29.84 26.75 -13.07
N ASP A 15 28.95 27.47 -13.77
CA ASP A 15 27.81 28.15 -13.14
C ASP A 15 26.65 27.17 -12.80
N ILE A 16 26.53 26.07 -13.56
CA ILE A 16 25.47 25.06 -13.40
C ILE A 16 26.06 23.67 -13.50
N ILE A 17 25.76 22.82 -12.53
CA ILE A 17 26.13 21.41 -12.52
C ILE A 17 24.87 20.54 -12.51
N LEU A 18 24.65 19.78 -13.60
CA LEU A 18 23.59 18.77 -13.66
C LEU A 18 24.04 17.50 -12.93
N VAL A 19 23.35 17.12 -11.86
CA VAL A 19 23.63 15.91 -11.10
C VAL A 19 22.85 14.75 -11.74
N ASP A 20 23.58 13.82 -12.35
CA ASP A 20 23.09 12.65 -13.09
C ASP A 20 23.42 11.32 -12.38
N LYS A 21 23.70 11.37 -11.07
CA LYS A 21 24.05 10.21 -10.26
C LYS A 21 23.15 10.10 -9.02
N MET A 22 22.65 8.91 -8.75
CA MET A 22 21.86 8.63 -7.55
C MET A 22 22.73 8.58 -6.29
N GLY A 23 22.14 8.98 -5.14
CA GLY A 23 22.77 8.87 -3.82
C GLY A 23 23.71 10.01 -3.42
N VAL A 24 23.93 11.01 -4.29
CA VAL A 24 24.82 12.15 -3.98
C VAL A 24 24.09 13.36 -3.39
N LEU A 25 22.78 13.42 -3.45
CA LEU A 25 21.96 14.59 -3.09
C LEU A 25 22.23 15.06 -1.65
N ARG A 26 22.34 14.14 -0.70
CA ARG A 26 22.66 14.46 0.71
C ARG A 26 23.98 15.18 0.87
N LYS A 27 25.02 14.76 0.10
CA LYS A 27 26.32 15.44 0.12
C LYS A 27 26.21 16.86 -0.45
N LEU A 28 25.37 17.06 -1.45
CA LEU A 28 25.14 18.39 -2.03
C LEU A 28 24.41 19.30 -1.03
N TYR A 29 23.40 18.82 -0.33
CA TYR A 29 22.77 19.61 0.74
C TYR A 29 23.75 20.04 1.84
N SER A 30 24.74 19.21 2.19
CA SER A 30 25.71 19.57 3.23
C SER A 30 26.59 20.76 2.85
N ILE A 31 26.81 21.00 1.56
CA ILE A 31 27.67 22.09 1.04
C ILE A 31 26.89 23.23 0.37
N SER A 32 25.57 23.11 0.20
CA SER A 32 24.74 24.18 -0.37
C SER A 32 24.49 25.28 0.66
N ASP A 33 24.17 26.47 0.20
CA ASP A 33 23.71 27.58 1.04
C ASP A 33 22.18 27.55 1.16
N ILE A 34 21.47 27.33 0.05
CA ILE A 34 20.02 27.30 -0.06
C ILE A 34 19.60 26.05 -0.84
N ALA A 35 18.44 25.51 -0.51
CA ALA A 35 17.85 24.39 -1.22
C ALA A 35 16.46 24.71 -1.77
N PHE A 36 16.26 24.49 -3.07
CA PHE A 36 14.92 24.47 -3.67
C PHE A 36 14.45 23.03 -3.88
N VAL A 37 13.28 22.68 -3.32
CA VAL A 37 12.73 21.33 -3.43
C VAL A 37 11.72 21.23 -4.57
N GLY A 38 12.07 20.48 -5.59
CA GLY A 38 11.28 20.27 -6.80
C GLY A 38 9.98 19.49 -6.57
N GLY A 39 9.15 19.39 -7.62
CA GLY A 39 7.84 18.73 -7.56
C GLY A 39 6.78 19.54 -6.81
N THR A 40 7.07 20.80 -6.46
CA THR A 40 6.20 21.68 -5.69
C THR A 40 5.67 22.88 -6.49
N LEU A 41 6.29 23.24 -7.62
CA LEU A 41 5.78 24.27 -8.53
C LEU A 41 4.73 23.74 -9.51
N VAL A 42 4.67 22.45 -9.70
CA VAL A 42 3.68 21.74 -10.52
C VAL A 42 2.91 20.75 -9.66
N ASN A 43 1.70 20.38 -10.06
CA ASN A 43 0.82 19.53 -9.25
C ASN A 43 1.27 18.05 -9.20
N ILE A 44 2.46 17.83 -8.64
CA ILE A 44 3.03 16.49 -8.39
C ILE A 44 2.96 16.14 -6.88
N GLY A 45 2.79 17.14 -6.01
CA GLY A 45 2.58 16.94 -4.57
C GLY A 45 3.81 17.13 -3.69
N GLY A 46 4.97 17.46 -4.27
CA GLY A 46 6.21 17.78 -3.55
C GLY A 46 7.07 16.58 -3.15
N HIS A 47 8.36 16.85 -3.03
CA HIS A 47 9.36 15.94 -2.50
C HIS A 47 9.66 16.23 -1.03
N ASN A 48 10.58 15.49 -0.42
CA ASN A 48 10.92 15.57 0.99
C ASN A 48 11.55 16.92 1.37
N LEU A 49 10.85 17.73 2.15
CA LEU A 49 11.32 19.03 2.62
C LEU A 49 12.26 18.93 3.83
N LEU A 50 12.32 17.79 4.50
CA LEU A 50 13.15 17.60 5.69
C LEU A 50 14.62 17.35 5.36
N GLU A 51 14.96 16.85 4.17
CA GLU A 51 16.34 16.55 3.81
C GLU A 51 17.25 17.78 3.82
N PRO A 52 16.92 18.90 3.17
CA PRO A 52 17.75 20.11 3.27
C PRO A 52 17.78 20.69 4.69
N LEU A 53 16.67 20.71 5.39
CA LEU A 53 16.59 21.18 6.78
C LEU A 53 17.50 20.39 7.72
N PHE A 54 17.64 19.06 7.50
CA PHE A 54 18.57 18.22 8.28
C PHE A 54 20.01 18.72 8.19
N TYR A 55 20.39 19.32 7.06
CA TYR A 55 21.70 19.95 6.85
C TYR A 55 21.70 21.44 7.20
N ARG A 56 20.70 21.91 7.96
CA ARG A 56 20.54 23.32 8.38
C ARG A 56 20.45 24.28 7.20
N LYS A 57 19.80 23.85 6.13
CA LYS A 57 19.58 24.71 4.96
C LYS A 57 18.15 25.15 4.92
N ALA A 58 17.94 26.46 4.81
CA ALA A 58 16.62 27.00 4.55
C ALA A 58 16.07 26.43 3.26
N VAL A 59 14.78 26.07 3.24
CA VAL A 59 14.17 25.40 2.12
C VAL A 59 13.18 26.32 1.41
N ILE A 60 13.28 26.39 0.08
CA ILE A 60 12.30 27.06 -0.79
C ILE A 60 11.51 25.99 -1.52
N PHE A 61 10.19 26.12 -1.61
CA PHE A 61 9.29 25.18 -2.26
C PHE A 61 8.08 25.88 -2.84
N GLY A 62 7.40 25.26 -3.82
CA GLY A 62 6.18 25.77 -4.44
C GLY A 62 4.92 25.42 -3.67
N LYS A 63 3.75 25.80 -4.20
CA LYS A 63 2.45 25.64 -3.54
C LYS A 63 1.88 24.22 -3.51
N TYR A 64 2.35 23.33 -4.35
CA TYR A 64 1.82 21.96 -4.45
C TYR A 64 2.55 21.03 -3.47
N THR A 65 2.04 20.96 -2.25
CA THR A 65 2.67 20.25 -1.12
C THR A 65 1.81 19.10 -0.55
N GLN A 66 0.90 18.55 -1.35
CA GLN A 66 -0.09 17.56 -0.90
C GLN A 66 0.54 16.34 -0.19
N ASN A 67 1.72 15.90 -0.63
CA ASN A 67 2.43 14.76 -0.04
C ASN A 67 3.18 15.11 1.25
N VAL A 68 3.40 16.39 1.53
CA VAL A 68 4.23 16.92 2.63
C VAL A 68 3.56 18.09 3.35
N MET A 69 2.23 18.17 3.30
CA MET A 69 1.45 19.32 3.75
C MET A 69 1.72 19.70 5.20
N ASP A 70 1.75 18.74 6.11
CA ASP A 70 1.95 19.02 7.54
C ASP A 70 3.35 19.56 7.81
N ILE A 71 4.36 19.03 7.10
CA ILE A 71 5.74 19.52 7.18
C ILE A 71 5.85 20.93 6.59
N ALA A 72 5.22 21.18 5.43
CA ALA A 72 5.23 22.48 4.80
C ALA A 72 4.60 23.57 5.70
N LYS A 73 3.46 23.28 6.34
CA LYS A 73 2.81 24.19 7.31
C LYS A 73 3.73 24.51 8.49
N GLU A 74 4.41 23.50 9.03
CA GLU A 74 5.29 23.67 10.17
C GLU A 74 6.54 24.49 9.81
N ILE A 75 7.10 24.27 8.62
CA ILE A 75 8.21 25.05 8.08
C ILE A 75 7.85 26.53 7.97
N LEU A 76 6.67 26.84 7.42
CA LEU A 76 6.19 28.22 7.27
C LEU A 76 5.89 28.85 8.64
N ARG A 77 5.27 28.13 9.56
CA ARG A 77 4.97 28.59 10.92
C ARG A 77 6.24 28.99 11.68
N ARG A 78 7.32 28.23 11.50
CA ARG A 78 8.62 28.47 12.16
C ARG A 78 9.53 29.42 11.39
N LYS A 79 9.13 29.82 10.18
CA LYS A 79 9.95 30.67 9.29
C LYS A 79 11.31 30.06 8.94
N ILE A 80 11.40 28.74 8.85
CA ILE A 80 12.62 28.00 8.46
C ILE A 80 12.63 27.62 6.97
N GLY A 81 11.73 28.17 6.18
CA GLY A 81 11.65 28.03 4.73
C GLY A 81 10.56 28.89 4.15
N PHE A 82 10.47 28.91 2.82
CA PHE A 82 9.62 29.82 2.05
C PHE A 82 8.81 29.05 1.00
N GLN A 83 7.51 29.37 0.93
CA GLN A 83 6.68 28.94 -0.18
C GLN A 83 6.61 30.04 -1.23
N VAL A 84 6.81 29.66 -2.51
CA VAL A 84 6.86 30.59 -3.65
C VAL A 84 5.97 30.09 -4.80
N GLU A 85 5.39 31.03 -5.57
CA GLU A 85 4.54 30.72 -6.72
C GLU A 85 5.12 31.22 -8.05
N ASN A 86 6.04 32.20 -7.99
CA ASN A 86 6.65 32.86 -9.14
C ASN A 86 8.11 33.18 -8.91
N VAL A 87 8.77 33.71 -9.95
CA VAL A 87 10.21 34.04 -9.92
C VAL A 87 10.51 35.19 -8.98
N GLU A 88 9.65 36.18 -8.91
CA GLU A 88 9.79 37.38 -8.06
C GLU A 88 9.80 36.98 -6.59
N GLU A 89 8.89 36.09 -6.17
CA GLU A 89 8.85 35.55 -4.80
C GLU A 89 10.06 34.67 -4.51
N PHE A 90 10.53 33.92 -5.49
CA PHE A 90 11.72 33.08 -5.36
C PHE A 90 12.98 33.92 -5.11
N VAL A 91 13.19 34.99 -5.88
CA VAL A 91 14.30 35.92 -5.70
C VAL A 91 14.23 36.59 -4.31
N LYS A 92 13.05 37.07 -3.91
CA LYS A 92 12.84 37.65 -2.59
C LYS A 92 13.12 36.68 -1.44
N ALA A 93 12.77 35.41 -1.62
CA ALA A 93 13.06 34.38 -0.61
C ALA A 93 14.58 34.17 -0.46
N ILE A 94 15.35 34.14 -1.55
CA ILE A 94 16.81 34.06 -1.54
C ILE A 94 17.39 35.27 -0.79
N GLU A 95 17.01 36.49 -1.16
CA GLU A 95 17.49 37.72 -0.53
C GLU A 95 17.19 37.73 0.98
N THR A 96 16.03 37.22 1.39
CA THR A 96 15.64 37.12 2.80
C THR A 96 16.56 36.12 3.55
N ILE A 97 16.81 34.93 2.97
CA ILE A 97 17.67 33.90 3.56
C ILE A 97 19.12 34.42 3.70
N GLU A 98 19.65 35.14 2.70
CA GLU A 98 20.99 35.69 2.74
C GLU A 98 21.17 36.78 3.80
N ASN A 99 20.10 37.53 4.08
CA ASN A 99 20.13 38.64 5.03
C ASN A 99 19.81 38.22 6.48
N GLU A 100 19.05 37.13 6.68
CA GLU A 100 18.59 36.66 7.99
C GLU A 100 19.45 35.47 8.48
N LYS A 101 20.46 35.73 9.32
CA LYS A 101 21.31 34.69 9.96
C LYS A 101 20.61 33.85 11.05
N ASN A 102 19.35 34.10 11.36
CA ASN A 102 18.65 33.50 12.53
C ASN A 102 17.97 32.15 12.27
N SER A 103 18.09 31.58 11.07
CA SER A 103 17.39 30.30 10.74
C SER A 103 17.99 29.08 11.45
N ASP A 104 19.25 29.10 11.83
CA ASP A 104 19.94 27.92 12.39
C ASP A 104 19.42 27.51 13.77
N GLU A 105 19.08 28.47 14.65
CA GLU A 105 18.54 28.19 15.98
C GLU A 105 17.13 27.58 15.90
N GLU A 106 16.25 28.13 15.06
CA GLU A 106 14.89 27.62 14.85
C GLU A 106 14.89 26.26 14.15
N ILE A 107 15.79 26.04 13.19
CA ILE A 107 15.97 24.74 12.55
C ILE A 107 16.45 23.71 13.59
N ASN A 108 17.41 24.06 14.45
CA ASN A 108 17.86 23.18 15.51
C ASN A 108 16.75 22.86 16.52
N SER A 109 15.96 23.86 16.94
CA SER A 109 14.80 23.68 17.82
C SER A 109 13.79 22.72 17.20
N PHE A 110 13.46 22.89 15.92
CA PHE A 110 12.57 22.00 15.18
C PHE A 110 13.06 20.54 15.21
N PHE A 111 14.36 20.30 14.96
CA PHE A 111 14.91 18.94 14.99
C PHE A 111 14.99 18.34 16.38
N GLU A 112 15.34 19.09 17.41
CA GLU A 112 15.38 18.59 18.79
C GLU A 112 13.99 18.21 19.31
N GLU A 113 12.94 19.01 19.03
CA GLU A 113 11.56 18.65 19.37
C GLU A 113 11.12 17.37 18.64
N ASN A 114 11.39 17.26 17.34
CA ASN A 114 11.04 16.06 16.57
C ASN A 114 11.89 14.86 16.96
N ARG A 115 13.16 15.04 17.35
CA ARG A 115 14.00 13.99 17.90
C ARG A 115 13.44 13.43 19.19
N LEU A 116 12.92 14.28 20.09
CA LEU A 116 12.28 13.84 21.32
C LEU A 116 11.01 13.04 21.04
N ILE A 117 10.21 13.48 20.07
CA ILE A 117 9.02 12.73 19.61
C ILE A 117 9.45 11.37 19.04
N ALA A 118 10.43 11.34 18.16
CA ALA A 118 10.95 10.10 17.57
C ALA A 118 11.53 9.15 18.63
N LEU A 119 12.31 9.67 19.59
CA LEU A 119 12.85 8.90 20.71
C LEU A 119 11.75 8.35 21.61
N ASN A 120 10.68 9.10 21.86
CA ASN A 120 9.55 8.63 22.64
C ASN A 120 8.76 7.53 21.90
N ILE A 121 8.62 7.64 20.58
CA ILE A 121 8.04 6.58 19.75
C ILE A 121 8.91 5.32 19.83
N VAL A 122 10.23 5.45 19.63
CA VAL A 122 11.17 4.33 19.71
C VAL A 122 11.19 3.71 21.11
N LYS A 123 11.18 4.52 22.18
CA LYS A 123 11.08 4.02 23.57
C LYS A 123 9.78 3.29 23.80
N LYS A 124 8.65 3.82 23.29
CA LYS A 124 7.34 3.17 23.40
C LYS A 124 7.30 1.84 22.62
N GLU A 125 7.88 1.81 21.43
CA GLU A 125 8.03 0.58 20.64
C GLU A 125 8.94 -0.44 21.35
N ASN A 126 10.08 -0.02 21.89
CA ASN A 126 10.97 -0.89 22.67
C ASN A 126 10.29 -1.40 23.94
N LEU A 127 9.49 -0.56 24.62
CA LEU A 127 8.71 -1.00 25.79
C LEU A 127 7.68 -2.05 25.40
N ILE A 128 6.99 -1.88 24.28
CA ILE A 128 6.07 -2.88 23.73
C ILE A 128 6.83 -4.18 23.40
N MET A 129 8.00 -4.08 22.77
CA MET A 129 8.85 -5.25 22.47
C MET A 129 9.34 -5.96 23.73
N ASN A 130 9.71 -5.20 24.77
CA ASN A 130 10.16 -5.77 26.05
C ASN A 130 9.00 -6.38 26.88
N ASN A 131 7.77 -5.94 26.65
CA ASN A 131 6.56 -6.46 27.31
C ASN A 131 5.83 -7.52 26.47
N ILE A 132 6.46 -8.02 25.39
CA ILE A 132 5.91 -9.14 24.61
C ILE A 132 5.70 -10.32 25.57
N LYS A 133 4.45 -10.81 25.64
CA LYS A 133 4.09 -12.00 26.40
C LYS A 133 4.96 -13.17 25.98
N GLU A 134 5.19 -14.11 26.90
CA GLU A 134 5.97 -15.32 26.63
C GLU A 134 5.45 -16.07 25.38
N GLU A 135 4.12 -16.10 25.20
CA GLU A 135 3.44 -16.66 24.03
C GLU A 135 3.81 -15.99 22.69
N ALA A 136 4.24 -14.72 22.72
CA ALA A 136 4.63 -13.98 21.54
C ALA A 136 6.11 -14.14 21.19
N LYS A 137 6.95 -14.68 22.08
CA LYS A 137 8.39 -14.86 21.83
C LYS A 137 8.67 -15.78 20.65
N ASP A 138 7.82 -16.79 20.46
CA ASP A 138 7.93 -17.77 19.40
C ASP A 138 7.12 -17.42 18.13
N LEU A 139 6.43 -16.27 18.13
CA LEU A 139 5.56 -15.87 17.02
C LEU A 139 6.29 -15.82 15.68
N TRP A 140 7.58 -15.49 15.66
CA TRP A 140 8.40 -15.47 14.46
C TRP A 140 8.49 -16.83 13.74
N LYS A 141 8.34 -17.96 14.46
CA LYS A 141 8.40 -19.31 13.90
C LYS A 141 7.31 -19.56 12.84
N HIS A 142 6.17 -18.87 12.92
CA HIS A 142 5.11 -18.97 11.93
C HIS A 142 5.46 -18.27 10.60
N PHE A 143 6.49 -17.41 10.58
CA PHE A 143 6.78 -16.53 9.44
C PHE A 143 8.18 -16.66 8.87
N PHE A 144 9.13 -17.16 9.66
CA PHE A 144 10.55 -17.17 9.31
C PHE A 144 11.21 -18.50 9.66
N HIS A 145 12.20 -18.89 8.85
CA HIS A 145 12.98 -20.10 9.09
C HIS A 145 14.00 -19.95 10.23
N SER A 146 14.37 -18.72 10.57
CA SER A 146 15.33 -18.42 11.64
C SER A 146 14.94 -17.14 12.36
N GLU A 147 15.34 -17.06 13.63
CA GLU A 147 15.17 -15.84 14.44
C GLU A 147 15.95 -14.68 13.84
N LYS A 148 15.36 -13.48 13.92
CA LYS A 148 15.95 -12.20 13.45
C LYS A 148 16.15 -11.27 14.64
N SER A 149 17.20 -10.42 14.55
CA SER A 149 17.46 -9.41 15.58
C SER A 149 16.38 -8.30 15.64
N ASN A 150 15.71 -8.03 14.52
CA ASN A 150 14.68 -6.99 14.42
C ASN A 150 13.46 -7.51 13.65
N TYR A 151 12.31 -7.50 14.26
CA TYR A 151 11.03 -7.81 13.63
C TYR A 151 10.21 -6.54 13.42
N ASN A 152 9.38 -6.57 12.37
CA ASN A 152 8.38 -5.53 12.19
C ASN A 152 7.37 -5.59 13.33
N ILE A 153 7.15 -4.47 14.03
CA ILE A 153 6.19 -4.38 15.15
C ILE A 153 4.78 -4.85 14.79
N TYR A 154 4.38 -4.72 13.54
CA TYR A 154 3.08 -5.20 13.07
C TYR A 154 2.95 -6.72 13.09
N MET A 155 4.06 -7.47 13.14
CA MET A 155 4.01 -8.91 13.39
C MET A 155 3.38 -9.21 14.75
N TYR A 156 3.81 -8.48 15.79
CA TYR A 156 3.27 -8.64 17.14
C TYR A 156 1.86 -8.07 17.30
N LYS A 157 1.54 -7.00 16.55
CA LYS A 157 0.19 -6.41 16.55
C LYS A 157 -0.89 -7.32 15.94
N LEU A 158 -0.52 -8.41 15.25
CA LEU A 158 -1.49 -9.43 14.84
C LEU A 158 -2.25 -10.00 16.04
N LEU A 159 -1.56 -10.13 17.18
CA LEU A 159 -2.13 -10.67 18.43
C LEU A 159 -3.19 -9.77 19.08
N ASP A 160 -3.28 -8.49 18.67
CA ASP A 160 -4.29 -7.55 19.15
C ASP A 160 -5.67 -7.77 18.50
N TYR A 161 -5.73 -8.62 17.46
CA TYR A 161 -6.92 -8.84 16.63
C TYR A 161 -7.19 -10.32 16.34
N PRO A 162 -7.19 -11.22 17.36
CA PRO A 162 -7.37 -12.66 17.16
C PRO A 162 -8.73 -13.01 16.55
N GLU A 163 -9.74 -12.17 16.75
CA GLU A 163 -11.07 -12.33 16.17
C GLU A 163 -11.16 -12.00 14.68
N TYR A 164 -10.13 -11.29 14.12
CA TYR A 164 -10.10 -10.87 12.72
C TYR A 164 -8.92 -11.41 11.94
N ILE A 165 -7.83 -11.82 12.60
CA ILE A 165 -6.61 -12.24 11.92
C ILE A 165 -6.24 -13.67 12.30
N MET A 166 -6.08 -14.52 11.29
CA MET A 166 -5.54 -15.86 11.43
C MET A 166 -4.23 -15.96 10.67
N TYR A 167 -3.15 -16.34 11.34
CA TYR A 167 -1.80 -16.39 10.77
C TYR A 167 -1.15 -17.78 10.93
N ASP A 168 -1.65 -18.62 11.80
CA ASP A 168 -1.15 -19.96 12.04
C ASP A 168 -1.64 -20.91 10.96
N ASN A 169 -0.71 -21.55 10.26
CA ASN A 169 -1.01 -22.44 9.15
C ASN A 169 -1.79 -23.69 9.57
N ASP A 170 -1.50 -24.23 10.75
CA ASP A 170 -2.16 -25.44 11.20
C ASP A 170 -3.60 -25.14 11.65
N VAL A 171 -3.80 -24.02 12.34
CA VAL A 171 -5.14 -23.51 12.68
C VAL A 171 -5.97 -23.25 11.41
N MET A 172 -5.37 -22.67 10.37
CA MET A 172 -6.07 -22.45 9.08
C MET A 172 -6.47 -23.76 8.41
N LYS A 173 -5.58 -24.76 8.37
CA LYS A 173 -5.88 -26.08 7.82
C LYS A 173 -7.03 -26.78 8.55
N GLU A 174 -7.13 -26.62 9.86
CA GLU A 174 -8.23 -27.16 10.67
C GLU A 174 -9.59 -26.53 10.34
N LYS A 175 -9.62 -25.33 9.71
CA LYS A 175 -10.86 -24.68 9.27
C LYS A 175 -11.40 -25.21 7.95
N LYS A 176 -10.61 -25.96 7.20
CA LYS A 176 -11.04 -26.62 5.96
C LYS A 176 -12.32 -27.45 6.22
N SER A 177 -13.38 -27.20 5.48
CA SER A 177 -14.75 -27.72 5.68
C SER A 177 -15.48 -27.24 6.95
N LYS A 178 -14.90 -26.34 7.75
CA LYS A 178 -15.45 -25.89 9.03
C LYS A 178 -15.64 -24.37 9.15
N TRP A 179 -15.63 -23.67 8.04
CA TRP A 179 -15.82 -22.22 8.05
C TRP A 179 -17.19 -21.81 8.57
N SER A 180 -18.24 -22.65 8.37
CA SER A 180 -19.58 -22.42 8.95
C SER A 180 -19.55 -22.46 10.49
N GLU A 181 -18.75 -23.33 11.08
CA GLU A 181 -18.54 -23.39 12.54
C GLU A 181 -17.80 -22.15 13.02
N TYR A 182 -16.74 -21.73 12.29
CA TYR A 182 -15.97 -20.53 12.63
C TYR A 182 -16.81 -19.26 12.63
N PHE A 183 -17.65 -19.05 11.61
CA PHE A 183 -18.53 -17.89 11.50
C PHE A 183 -19.82 -18.02 12.31
N GLY A 184 -20.14 -19.22 12.83
CA GLY A 184 -21.39 -19.50 13.57
C GLY A 184 -22.64 -19.49 12.67
N ASN A 185 -22.48 -19.64 11.35
CA ASN A 185 -23.58 -19.66 10.40
C ASN A 185 -23.15 -20.37 9.10
N SER A 186 -24.14 -20.70 8.24
CA SER A 186 -23.93 -21.36 6.94
C SER A 186 -24.04 -20.40 5.75
N ASN A 187 -23.79 -19.12 5.95
CA ASN A 187 -23.83 -18.14 4.87
C ASN A 187 -22.79 -18.45 3.78
N PRO A 188 -23.05 -18.07 2.53
CA PRO A 188 -22.07 -18.22 1.45
C PRO A 188 -20.75 -17.54 1.77
N ILE A 189 -19.65 -18.16 1.36
CA ILE A 189 -18.29 -17.64 1.59
C ILE A 189 -17.79 -16.97 0.33
N ALA A 190 -17.27 -15.75 0.49
CA ALA A 190 -16.54 -14.99 -0.51
C ALA A 190 -15.09 -14.82 -0.10
N VAL A 191 -14.16 -14.91 -1.05
CA VAL A 191 -12.71 -14.78 -0.81
C VAL A 191 -12.14 -13.61 -1.61
N GLU A 192 -11.30 -12.78 -1.01
CA GLU A 192 -10.51 -11.78 -1.74
C GLU A 192 -9.02 -12.12 -1.67
N ILE A 193 -8.36 -12.20 -2.82
CA ILE A 193 -6.91 -12.35 -2.90
C ILE A 193 -6.27 -10.96 -2.98
N GLY A 194 -5.37 -10.66 -2.02
CA GLY A 194 -4.68 -9.37 -1.97
C GLY A 194 -5.53 -8.25 -1.37
N THR A 195 -6.22 -8.51 -0.26
CA THR A 195 -7.18 -7.56 0.35
C THR A 195 -6.55 -6.22 0.81
N GLY A 196 -5.23 -6.13 0.83
CA GLY A 196 -4.53 -4.91 1.21
C GLY A 196 -4.89 -4.44 2.62
N SER A 197 -5.21 -3.15 2.75
CA SER A 197 -5.66 -2.57 4.03
C SER A 197 -7.16 -2.77 4.31
N GLY A 198 -7.84 -3.63 3.54
CA GLY A 198 -9.19 -4.10 3.78
C GLY A 198 -10.32 -3.13 3.41
N ASN A 199 -10.05 -2.04 2.66
CA ASN A 199 -11.08 -1.05 2.34
C ASN A 199 -12.23 -1.64 1.52
N PHE A 200 -11.92 -2.41 0.49
CA PHE A 200 -12.90 -3.11 -0.31
C PHE A 200 -13.66 -4.16 0.52
N MET A 201 -12.91 -4.98 1.25
CA MET A 201 -13.45 -6.11 2.00
C MET A 201 -14.41 -5.68 3.12
N TYR A 202 -14.05 -4.64 3.92
CA TYR A 202 -14.96 -4.23 5.00
C TYR A 202 -16.27 -3.63 4.45
N GLU A 203 -16.19 -2.87 3.36
CA GLU A 203 -17.37 -2.27 2.74
C GLU A 203 -18.26 -3.34 2.09
N LEU A 204 -17.64 -4.34 1.44
CA LEU A 204 -18.36 -5.48 0.88
C LEU A 204 -19.06 -6.29 1.98
N ALA A 205 -18.38 -6.54 3.11
CA ALA A 205 -18.92 -7.26 4.25
C ALA A 205 -20.05 -6.49 4.96
N GLU A 206 -19.94 -5.17 5.08
CA GLU A 206 -20.98 -4.30 5.65
C GLU A 206 -22.24 -4.28 4.80
N ARG A 207 -22.09 -4.24 3.45
CA ARG A 207 -23.21 -4.28 2.50
C ARG A 207 -23.89 -5.66 2.40
N ASN A 208 -23.19 -6.74 2.81
CA ASN A 208 -23.66 -8.12 2.66
C ASN A 208 -23.58 -8.90 3.97
N PRO A 209 -24.42 -8.59 4.98
CA PRO A 209 -24.37 -9.24 6.29
C PRO A 209 -24.79 -10.73 6.26
N ASN A 210 -25.37 -11.18 5.16
CA ASN A 210 -25.78 -12.57 4.91
C ASN A 210 -24.72 -13.40 4.15
N LYS A 211 -23.50 -12.88 4.02
CA LYS A 211 -22.33 -13.58 3.47
C LYS A 211 -21.18 -13.55 4.48
N ASN A 212 -20.26 -14.50 4.38
CA ASN A 212 -19.02 -14.54 5.12
C ASN A 212 -17.84 -14.22 4.20
N PHE A 213 -16.81 -13.57 4.72
CA PHE A 213 -15.70 -13.07 3.92
C PHE A 213 -14.34 -13.52 4.47
N ILE A 214 -13.47 -13.97 3.57
CA ILE A 214 -12.09 -14.34 3.87
C ILE A 214 -11.16 -13.48 3.00
N GLY A 215 -10.37 -12.62 3.62
CA GLY A 215 -9.40 -11.76 2.92
C GLY A 215 -7.98 -12.30 3.05
N LEU A 216 -7.23 -12.42 1.95
CA LEU A 216 -5.83 -12.87 1.95
C LEU A 216 -4.88 -11.68 1.81
N GLU A 217 -3.90 -11.57 2.70
CA GLU A 217 -2.85 -10.54 2.65
C GLU A 217 -1.57 -11.05 3.33
N LEU A 218 -0.40 -10.72 2.77
CA LEU A 218 0.90 -11.16 3.30
C LEU A 218 1.56 -10.16 4.26
N ARG A 219 1.26 -8.87 4.07
CA ARG A 219 1.93 -7.78 4.79
C ARG A 219 1.30 -7.55 6.15
N PHE A 220 2.07 -7.75 7.22
CA PHE A 220 1.61 -7.58 8.60
C PHE A 220 0.87 -6.26 8.85
N LYS A 221 1.44 -5.13 8.40
CA LYS A 221 0.83 -3.81 8.58
C LYS A 221 -0.55 -3.73 7.93
N ARG A 222 -0.73 -4.29 6.74
CA ARG A 222 -2.00 -4.26 6.02
C ARG A 222 -3.07 -5.09 6.71
N LEU A 223 -2.72 -6.30 7.17
CA LEU A 223 -3.60 -7.15 7.97
C LEU A 223 -4.11 -6.42 9.23
N VAL A 224 -3.20 -5.80 9.97
CA VAL A 224 -3.55 -5.03 11.18
C VAL A 224 -4.49 -3.88 10.84
N LEU A 225 -4.21 -3.12 9.77
CA LEU A 225 -5.07 -2.02 9.35
C LEU A 225 -6.47 -2.50 8.90
N ALA A 226 -6.55 -3.63 8.20
CA ALA A 226 -7.82 -4.22 7.80
C ALA A 226 -8.65 -4.64 9.04
N ALA A 227 -8.04 -5.35 9.99
CA ALA A 227 -8.67 -5.74 11.24
C ALA A 227 -9.14 -4.54 12.08
N GLN A 228 -8.33 -3.49 12.18
CA GLN A 228 -8.69 -2.24 12.87
C GLN A 228 -9.96 -1.61 12.31
N LYS A 229 -10.08 -1.55 10.98
CA LYS A 229 -11.25 -0.99 10.30
C LYS A 229 -12.50 -1.80 10.58
N CYS A 230 -12.41 -3.14 10.51
CA CYS A 230 -13.52 -4.03 10.82
C CYS A 230 -13.94 -3.93 12.28
N LYS A 231 -12.99 -3.92 13.21
CA LYS A 231 -13.24 -3.75 14.64
C LYS A 231 -13.94 -2.41 14.95
N LYS A 232 -13.46 -1.32 14.35
CA LYS A 232 -14.06 0.02 14.52
C LYS A 232 -15.51 0.08 14.04
N ARG A 233 -15.87 -0.70 13.01
CA ARG A 233 -17.22 -0.77 12.43
C ARG A 233 -18.07 -1.92 12.96
N ASN A 234 -17.53 -2.71 13.89
CA ASN A 234 -18.18 -3.90 14.45
C ASN A 234 -18.62 -4.93 13.39
N ILE A 235 -17.83 -5.09 12.32
CA ILE A 235 -18.08 -6.07 11.26
C ILE A 235 -17.63 -7.45 11.76
N LYS A 236 -18.52 -8.44 11.77
CA LYS A 236 -18.28 -9.77 12.36
C LYS A 236 -18.15 -10.90 11.34
N ASN A 237 -18.57 -10.67 10.12
CA ASN A 237 -18.62 -11.67 9.05
C ASN A 237 -17.38 -11.66 8.16
N VAL A 238 -16.20 -11.29 8.72
CA VAL A 238 -14.92 -11.23 7.99
C VAL A 238 -13.77 -11.78 8.83
N VAL A 239 -12.85 -12.47 8.16
CA VAL A 239 -11.55 -12.88 8.71
C VAL A 239 -10.46 -12.64 7.67
N PHE A 240 -9.27 -12.25 8.13
CA PHE A 240 -8.09 -12.04 7.30
C PHE A 240 -7.06 -13.13 7.56
N LEU A 241 -6.62 -13.79 6.50
CA LEU A 241 -5.61 -14.85 6.57
C LEU A 241 -4.27 -14.34 6.03
N ARG A 242 -3.18 -14.66 6.73
CA ARG A 242 -1.86 -14.41 6.18
C ARG A 242 -1.46 -15.54 5.25
N LYS A 243 -2.00 -15.53 4.03
CA LYS A 243 -1.84 -16.55 3.01
C LYS A 243 -1.65 -15.95 1.61
N ARG A 244 -1.05 -16.73 0.73
CA ARG A 244 -0.97 -16.45 -0.69
C ARG A 244 -2.19 -16.99 -1.43
N GLY A 245 -2.48 -16.40 -2.59
CA GLY A 245 -3.56 -16.89 -3.44
C GLY A 245 -3.31 -18.27 -4.06
N GLU A 246 -2.06 -18.74 -4.06
CA GLU A 246 -1.69 -20.09 -4.53
C GLU A 246 -1.95 -21.18 -3.47
N GLU A 247 -2.22 -20.80 -2.21
CA GLU A 247 -2.38 -21.71 -1.08
C GLU A 247 -3.85 -21.93 -0.67
N LEU A 248 -4.80 -21.64 -1.56
CA LEU A 248 -6.25 -21.72 -1.28
C LEU A 248 -6.69 -23.13 -0.84
N GLU A 249 -6.17 -24.17 -1.47
CA GLU A 249 -6.51 -25.57 -1.17
C GLU A 249 -6.03 -26.03 0.23
N ASP A 250 -5.14 -25.28 0.87
CA ASP A 250 -4.68 -25.60 2.23
C ASP A 250 -5.81 -25.45 3.27
N PHE A 251 -6.68 -24.46 3.07
CA PHE A 251 -7.68 -24.05 4.06
C PHE A 251 -9.12 -24.01 3.52
N LEU A 252 -9.33 -24.29 2.24
CA LEU A 252 -10.65 -24.40 1.60
C LEU A 252 -10.87 -25.82 1.11
N ALA A 253 -12.06 -26.32 1.35
CA ALA A 253 -12.53 -27.61 0.88
C ALA A 253 -13.22 -27.51 -0.49
N ASP A 254 -13.57 -28.65 -1.06
CA ASP A 254 -14.29 -28.74 -2.31
C ASP A 254 -15.69 -28.09 -2.16
N ASN A 255 -16.04 -27.27 -3.17
CA ASN A 255 -17.32 -26.57 -3.22
C ASN A 255 -17.63 -25.71 -1.97
N GLU A 256 -16.63 -25.08 -1.38
CA GLU A 256 -16.80 -24.30 -0.14
C GLU A 256 -17.06 -22.82 -0.39
N ILE A 257 -16.53 -22.22 -1.47
CA ILE A 257 -16.72 -20.80 -1.76
C ILE A 257 -17.76 -20.55 -2.86
N SER A 258 -18.42 -19.42 -2.78
CA SER A 258 -19.39 -18.96 -3.78
C SER A 258 -18.87 -17.80 -4.62
N GLU A 259 -17.92 -17.03 -4.11
CA GLU A 259 -17.41 -15.84 -4.79
C GLU A 259 -15.91 -15.69 -4.53
N MET A 260 -15.21 -15.17 -5.55
CA MET A 260 -13.80 -14.76 -5.45
C MET A 260 -13.62 -13.37 -6.05
N TYR A 261 -12.85 -12.54 -5.35
CA TYR A 261 -12.49 -11.18 -5.78
C TYR A 261 -10.99 -11.07 -5.94
N ILE A 262 -10.55 -10.54 -7.09
CA ILE A 262 -9.13 -10.25 -7.39
C ILE A 262 -9.08 -8.82 -7.91
N ASN A 263 -8.66 -7.90 -7.06
CA ASN A 263 -8.64 -6.48 -7.34
C ASN A 263 -7.20 -5.98 -7.51
N PHE A 264 -6.86 -5.48 -8.70
CA PHE A 264 -5.56 -4.87 -9.02
C PHE A 264 -4.35 -5.74 -8.64
N PRO A 265 -4.32 -7.02 -9.06
CA PRO A 265 -3.14 -7.85 -8.86
C PRO A 265 -1.97 -7.33 -9.69
N ASP A 266 -0.74 -7.62 -9.23
CA ASP A 266 0.47 -7.27 -9.97
C ASP A 266 0.42 -7.82 -11.41
N PRO A 267 0.63 -6.97 -12.44
CA PRO A 267 0.53 -7.38 -13.85
C PRO A 267 1.74 -8.18 -14.32
N TRP A 268 2.86 -8.17 -13.59
CA TRP A 268 4.08 -8.93 -13.85
C TRP A 268 4.59 -8.79 -15.29
N GLU A 269 4.65 -7.56 -15.81
CA GLU A 269 5.13 -7.27 -17.16
C GLU A 269 6.50 -7.91 -17.42
N GLY A 270 6.61 -8.67 -18.54
CA GLY A 270 7.79 -9.46 -18.89
C GLY A 270 7.99 -10.74 -18.08
N THR A 271 7.14 -11.02 -17.10
CA THR A 271 7.14 -12.25 -16.29
C THR A 271 5.72 -12.72 -15.99
N GLU A 272 4.85 -12.69 -16.98
CA GLU A 272 3.40 -12.94 -16.89
C GLU A 272 3.05 -14.29 -16.27
N LYS A 273 3.96 -15.27 -16.32
CA LYS A 273 3.83 -16.57 -15.63
C LYS A 273 3.66 -16.44 -14.10
N ASN A 274 3.97 -15.28 -13.53
CA ASN A 274 3.81 -15.01 -12.10
C ASN A 274 2.43 -14.39 -11.76
N ARG A 275 1.62 -14.04 -12.75
CA ARG A 275 0.26 -13.53 -12.52
C ARG A 275 -0.59 -14.52 -11.75
N ILE A 276 -1.50 -14.03 -10.92
CA ILE A 276 -2.38 -14.88 -10.12
C ILE A 276 -3.46 -15.55 -10.99
N ILE A 277 -4.06 -14.81 -11.95
CA ILE A 277 -5.09 -15.35 -12.83
C ILE A 277 -4.40 -16.06 -14.02
N GLN A 278 -4.34 -17.36 -13.93
CA GLN A 278 -3.84 -18.28 -14.92
C GLN A 278 -4.60 -19.61 -14.84
N GLU A 279 -4.38 -20.52 -15.76
CA GLU A 279 -5.00 -21.87 -15.79
C GLU A 279 -4.90 -22.59 -14.42
N ARG A 280 -3.77 -22.42 -13.71
CA ARG A 280 -3.59 -23.01 -12.36
C ARG A 280 -4.61 -22.53 -11.34
N LEU A 281 -5.04 -21.24 -11.39
CA LEU A 281 -6.07 -20.72 -10.51
C LEU A 281 -7.42 -21.39 -10.83
N PHE A 282 -7.78 -21.51 -12.10
CA PHE A 282 -9.03 -22.15 -12.50
C PHE A 282 -9.07 -23.64 -12.11
N LYS A 283 -7.95 -24.36 -12.20
CA LYS A 283 -7.85 -25.74 -11.66
C LYS A 283 -8.10 -25.83 -10.16
N THR A 284 -7.66 -24.81 -9.40
CA THR A 284 -7.97 -24.73 -7.97
C THR A 284 -9.45 -24.37 -7.77
N LEU A 285 -9.99 -23.42 -8.54
CA LEU A 285 -11.40 -23.02 -8.47
C LEU A 285 -12.36 -24.14 -8.87
N ASP A 286 -11.95 -25.03 -9.78
CA ASP A 286 -12.74 -26.22 -10.13
C ASP A 286 -13.05 -27.08 -8.91
N LYS A 287 -12.14 -27.15 -7.95
CA LYS A 287 -12.33 -27.88 -6.70
C LYS A 287 -13.12 -27.06 -5.67
N ILE A 288 -12.59 -25.88 -5.30
CA ILE A 288 -13.06 -25.14 -4.11
C ILE A 288 -14.31 -24.30 -4.34
N MET A 289 -14.58 -23.90 -5.59
CA MET A 289 -15.72 -23.04 -5.92
C MET A 289 -16.96 -23.89 -6.25
N LYS A 290 -18.09 -23.46 -5.71
CA LYS A 290 -19.40 -24.07 -6.03
C LYS A 290 -19.74 -23.87 -7.50
N LYS A 291 -20.58 -24.74 -8.03
CA LYS A 291 -21.29 -24.47 -9.29
C LYS A 291 -22.05 -23.14 -9.16
N ASP A 292 -22.15 -22.40 -10.24
CA ASP A 292 -22.69 -21.04 -10.30
C ASP A 292 -21.91 -19.99 -9.49
N GLY A 293 -20.75 -20.35 -8.94
CA GLY A 293 -19.84 -19.45 -8.26
C GLY A 293 -19.22 -18.40 -9.19
N MET A 294 -18.85 -17.26 -8.62
CA MET A 294 -18.42 -16.09 -9.38
C MET A 294 -16.98 -15.69 -9.06
N LEU A 295 -16.20 -15.39 -10.09
CA LEU A 295 -14.90 -14.70 -10.00
C LEU A 295 -15.06 -13.28 -10.55
N TYR A 296 -14.68 -12.30 -9.74
CA TYR A 296 -14.67 -10.88 -10.07
C TYR A 296 -13.25 -10.37 -10.19
N PHE A 297 -12.90 -9.77 -11.32
CA PHE A 297 -11.58 -9.26 -11.60
C PHE A 297 -11.60 -7.81 -11.99
N LYS A 298 -10.77 -6.98 -11.30
CA LYS A 298 -10.49 -5.59 -11.66
C LYS A 298 -9.02 -5.38 -11.94
N THR A 299 -8.71 -4.60 -12.97
CA THR A 299 -7.34 -4.20 -13.27
C THR A 299 -7.31 -2.89 -14.06
N ASP A 300 -6.25 -2.11 -13.90
CA ASP A 300 -5.90 -0.96 -14.74
C ASP A 300 -5.00 -1.34 -15.93
N HIS A 301 -4.67 -2.64 -16.07
CA HIS A 301 -3.72 -3.16 -17.06
C HIS A 301 -4.45 -3.82 -18.23
N ASP A 302 -4.48 -3.17 -19.40
CA ASP A 302 -5.29 -3.57 -20.55
C ASP A 302 -4.88 -4.94 -21.13
N MET A 303 -3.56 -5.24 -21.18
CA MET A 303 -3.10 -6.56 -21.65
C MET A 303 -3.51 -7.66 -20.70
N TYR A 304 -3.40 -7.46 -19.37
CA TYR A 304 -3.83 -8.47 -18.41
C TYR A 304 -5.32 -8.75 -18.51
N TYR A 305 -6.12 -7.69 -18.70
CA TYR A 305 -7.56 -7.82 -18.95
C TYR A 305 -7.83 -8.66 -20.22
N SER A 306 -7.17 -8.35 -21.33
CA SER A 306 -7.34 -9.09 -22.59
C SER A 306 -6.88 -10.54 -22.47
N ASP A 307 -5.75 -10.79 -21.82
CA ASP A 307 -5.22 -12.14 -21.62
C ASP A 307 -6.16 -13.02 -20.78
N VAL A 308 -6.82 -12.43 -19.75
CA VAL A 308 -7.83 -13.15 -18.95
C VAL A 308 -9.06 -13.50 -19.77
N LEU A 309 -9.55 -12.58 -20.62
CA LEU A 309 -10.67 -12.87 -21.53
C LEU A 309 -10.34 -14.00 -22.49
N GLU A 310 -9.15 -14.01 -23.09
CA GLU A 310 -8.71 -15.09 -23.98
C GLU A 310 -8.52 -16.41 -23.23
N LEU A 311 -7.95 -16.38 -22.02
CA LEU A 311 -7.80 -17.57 -21.19
C LEU A 311 -9.16 -18.22 -20.90
N VAL A 312 -10.16 -17.45 -20.47
CA VAL A 312 -11.48 -18.00 -20.11
C VAL A 312 -12.17 -18.67 -21.30
N LYS A 313 -11.97 -18.18 -22.54
CA LYS A 313 -12.51 -18.83 -23.76
C LYS A 313 -11.97 -20.25 -23.98
N THR A 314 -10.84 -20.58 -23.39
CA THR A 314 -10.23 -21.93 -23.49
C THR A 314 -10.68 -22.88 -22.40
N LEU A 315 -11.52 -22.43 -21.46
CA LEU A 315 -11.96 -23.19 -20.30
C LEU A 315 -13.41 -23.62 -20.43
N ASP A 316 -13.66 -24.91 -20.51
CA ASP A 316 -15.02 -25.48 -20.68
C ASP A 316 -15.94 -25.24 -19.45
N ASN A 317 -15.36 -25.04 -18.27
CA ASN A 317 -16.08 -24.93 -16.99
C ASN A 317 -16.44 -23.50 -16.61
N TYR A 318 -16.04 -22.49 -17.40
CA TYR A 318 -16.18 -21.07 -17.07
C TYR A 318 -16.74 -20.26 -18.23
N GLU A 319 -17.49 -19.23 -17.90
CA GLU A 319 -18.11 -18.31 -18.85
C GLU A 319 -17.91 -16.86 -18.39
N VAL A 320 -17.52 -15.96 -19.30
CA VAL A 320 -17.54 -14.52 -19.05
C VAL A 320 -18.96 -14.04 -19.22
N ILE A 321 -19.61 -13.68 -18.11
CA ILE A 321 -21.01 -13.20 -18.14
C ILE A 321 -21.11 -11.69 -18.27
N TYR A 322 -20.06 -10.96 -17.92
CA TYR A 322 -19.96 -9.52 -18.10
C TYR A 322 -18.51 -9.08 -18.18
N HIS A 323 -18.21 -8.10 -19.01
CA HIS A 323 -16.93 -7.41 -18.99
C HIS A 323 -17.03 -5.98 -19.54
N THR A 324 -16.13 -5.11 -19.08
CA THR A 324 -16.01 -3.73 -19.58
C THR A 324 -14.58 -3.24 -19.43
N SER A 325 -14.13 -2.38 -20.35
CA SER A 325 -12.88 -1.66 -20.23
C SER A 325 -13.05 -0.28 -19.56
N ASP A 326 -14.25 0.04 -19.08
CA ASP A 326 -14.53 1.30 -18.40
C ASP A 326 -15.62 1.09 -17.32
N LEU A 327 -15.21 0.53 -16.19
CA LEU A 327 -16.10 0.21 -15.08
C LEU A 327 -16.85 1.43 -14.56
N HIS A 328 -16.21 2.60 -14.52
CA HIS A 328 -16.80 3.79 -13.92
C HIS A 328 -17.88 4.46 -14.78
N ASN A 329 -17.90 4.18 -16.07
CA ASN A 329 -18.96 4.62 -16.99
C ASN A 329 -19.88 3.49 -17.44
N SER A 330 -19.79 2.32 -16.81
CA SER A 330 -20.60 1.16 -17.11
C SER A 330 -21.86 1.07 -16.24
N GLU A 331 -22.78 0.18 -16.58
CA GLU A 331 -23.95 -0.14 -15.76
C GLU A 331 -23.63 -0.68 -14.36
N LYS A 332 -22.39 -1.15 -14.12
CA LYS A 332 -21.92 -1.63 -12.82
C LYS A 332 -21.34 -0.49 -11.95
N ALA A 333 -21.23 0.73 -12.46
CA ALA A 333 -20.61 1.87 -11.79
C ALA A 333 -21.27 2.20 -10.45
N GLU A 334 -22.59 2.20 -10.39
CA GLU A 334 -23.37 2.56 -9.20
C GLU A 334 -23.13 1.59 -8.03
N ASN A 335 -23.00 0.29 -8.32
CA ASN A 335 -22.79 -0.75 -7.31
C ASN A 335 -21.31 -1.03 -7.02
N ASN A 336 -20.40 -0.39 -7.74
CA ASN A 336 -18.98 -0.59 -7.60
C ASN A 336 -18.46 -0.11 -6.24
N ILE A 337 -17.85 -1.02 -5.48
CA ILE A 337 -17.04 -0.68 -4.29
C ILE A 337 -15.64 -0.32 -4.77
N LYS A 338 -15.24 0.94 -4.61
CA LYS A 338 -13.92 1.41 -5.02
C LYS A 338 -12.86 0.95 -4.03
N THR A 339 -11.83 0.26 -4.53
CA THR A 339 -10.66 -0.08 -3.71
C THR A 339 -9.85 1.17 -3.35
N GLU A 340 -8.95 1.05 -2.38
CA GLU A 340 -8.02 2.14 -2.03
C GLU A 340 -7.13 2.53 -3.23
N PHE A 341 -6.66 1.54 -3.99
CA PHE A 341 -5.90 1.76 -5.22
C PHE A 341 -6.72 2.50 -6.27
N GLU A 342 -7.95 2.06 -6.51
CA GLU A 342 -8.88 2.66 -7.46
C GLU A 342 -9.17 4.13 -7.13
N GLN A 343 -9.40 4.46 -5.86
CA GLN A 343 -9.60 5.84 -5.41
C GLN A 343 -8.37 6.72 -5.66
N LEU A 344 -7.16 6.23 -5.33
CA LEU A 344 -5.91 6.95 -5.57
C LEU A 344 -5.61 7.09 -7.07
N PHE A 345 -5.93 6.07 -7.86
CA PHE A 345 -5.65 6.01 -9.28
C PHE A 345 -6.53 6.97 -10.08
N LEU A 346 -7.82 7.06 -9.77
CA LEU A 346 -8.76 8.02 -10.36
C LEU A 346 -8.28 9.47 -10.23
N HIS A 347 -7.66 9.82 -9.10
CA HIS A 347 -7.14 11.16 -8.88
C HIS A 347 -5.85 11.48 -9.65
N LYS A 348 -5.07 10.46 -10.05
CA LYS A 348 -3.71 10.66 -10.58
C LYS A 348 -3.58 10.43 -12.08
N HIS A 349 -4.31 9.50 -12.66
CA HIS A 349 -3.99 8.98 -14.00
C HIS A 349 -5.11 9.09 -15.03
N ASN A 350 -6.34 9.41 -14.65
CA ASN A 350 -7.52 9.48 -15.52
C ASN A 350 -7.62 8.29 -16.50
N LYS A 351 -7.28 7.08 -16.03
CA LYS A 351 -7.27 5.84 -16.80
C LYS A 351 -8.49 5.00 -16.43
N ASN A 352 -9.10 4.37 -17.40
CA ASN A 352 -10.24 3.49 -17.20
C ASN A 352 -9.85 2.25 -16.39
N ILE A 353 -10.81 1.69 -15.68
CA ILE A 353 -10.67 0.43 -14.94
C ILE A 353 -11.37 -0.68 -15.71
N ASN A 354 -10.61 -1.71 -16.05
CA ASN A 354 -11.12 -2.91 -16.66
C ASN A 354 -11.76 -3.82 -15.60
N TYR A 355 -12.87 -4.46 -15.95
CA TYR A 355 -13.64 -5.33 -15.08
C TYR A 355 -14.17 -6.54 -15.80
N ILE A 356 -14.13 -7.72 -15.16
CA ILE A 356 -14.66 -8.98 -15.68
C ILE A 356 -15.43 -9.71 -14.59
N GLU A 357 -16.60 -10.25 -14.93
CA GLU A 357 -17.35 -11.22 -14.14
C GLU A 357 -17.31 -12.58 -14.85
N ILE A 358 -16.78 -13.60 -14.18
CA ILE A 358 -16.61 -14.95 -14.69
C ILE A 358 -17.44 -15.89 -13.83
N LYS A 359 -18.28 -16.70 -14.47
CA LYS A 359 -19.13 -17.68 -13.80
C LYS A 359 -18.58 -19.09 -13.99
N LYS A 360 -18.56 -19.89 -12.93
CA LYS A 360 -18.37 -21.35 -13.03
C LYS A 360 -19.68 -22.00 -13.42
N ILE A 361 -19.71 -22.74 -14.53
CA ILE A 361 -20.95 -23.29 -15.10
C ILE A 361 -21.14 -24.78 -14.81
N VAL A 362 -20.09 -25.50 -14.41
CA VAL A 362 -20.12 -26.95 -14.12
C VAL A 362 -19.76 -27.25 -12.67
#